data_111e79796d9bcc9f24ccc961e7227455
#
_entry.id   111e79796d9bcc9f24ccc961e7227455
#
_cell.length_a   1.000
_cell.length_b   1.000
_cell.length_c   1.000
_cell.angle_alpha   90.00
_cell.angle_beta   90.00
_cell.angle_gamma   90.00
#
_symmetry.space_group_name_H-M   'P 1'
#
loop_
_entity.id
_entity.type
_entity.pdbx_description
1 polymer ?
#
loop_
_entity_poly.entity_id
_entity_poly.type
_entity_poly.pdbx_seq_one_letter_code
_entity_poly.pdbx_strand_id
1 'polypeptide(L)'
;IMASLIALLGSLSYIMILAVINGSVGFVCAMGVTVFGAVGVAKALGETIALSYGWIIGLTIGCGVLRGLLRYFEQYSNHYIAFRLLAVLRDKIFGALRVLCPAKLESKQKGSIIAMITSDIETLEVFYAHTISPICIAVLVSTAVFLFVGFVSSWYLALVALAGFLT
;
A
#
# COMPACT_ATOMS: atom_id res chain seq x y z
N ILE A 1 4.88 -14.59 17.07
CA ILE A 1 5.38 -14.64 15.67
C ILE A 1 5.21 -13.26 15.03
N MET A 2 3.99 -12.66 14.98
CA MET A 2 3.77 -11.32 14.40
C MET A 2 4.63 -10.23 15.07
N ALA A 3 4.68 -10.18 16.39
CA ALA A 3 5.50 -9.21 17.12
C ALA A 3 7.00 -9.33 16.80
N SER A 4 7.50 -10.55 16.63
CA SER A 4 8.90 -10.78 16.26
C SER A 4 9.20 -10.39 14.80
N LEU A 5 8.22 -10.54 13.90
CA LEU A 5 8.33 -10.09 12.51
C LEU A 5 8.28 -8.56 12.41
N ILE A 6 7.43 -7.90 13.21
CA ILE A 6 7.37 -6.44 13.30
C ILE A 6 8.66 -5.88 13.91
N ALA A 7 9.25 -6.54 14.90
CA ALA A 7 10.55 -6.13 15.48
C ALA A 7 11.69 -6.24 14.45
N LEU A 8 11.66 -7.21 13.54
CA LEU A 8 12.60 -7.33 12.43
C LEU A 8 12.48 -6.16 11.43
N LEU A 9 11.29 -5.57 11.33
CA LEU A 9 11.00 -4.38 10.52
C LEU A 9 11.50 -3.06 11.14
N GLY A 10 12.02 -3.08 12.39
CA GLY A 10 12.33 -1.85 13.13
C GLY A 10 13.26 -0.87 12.39
N SER A 11 14.22 -1.37 11.62
CA SER A 11 15.08 -0.52 10.78
C SER A 11 14.46 -0.10 9.44
N LEU A 12 13.36 -0.76 9.02
CA LEU A 12 12.67 -0.52 7.74
C LEU A 12 11.30 0.17 7.95
N SER A 13 10.91 0.42 9.21
CA SER A 13 9.61 1.00 9.55
C SER A 13 9.39 2.38 8.91
N TYR A 14 10.44 3.20 8.78
CA TYR A 14 10.33 4.50 8.14
C TYR A 14 9.99 4.39 6.64
N ILE A 15 10.51 3.38 5.94
CA ILE A 15 10.19 3.14 4.53
C ILE A 15 8.73 2.70 4.39
N MET A 16 8.23 1.89 5.33
CA MET A 16 6.83 1.49 5.36
C MET A 16 5.90 2.69 5.59
N ILE A 17 6.25 3.59 6.51
CA ILE A 17 5.51 4.84 6.74
C ILE A 17 5.51 5.68 5.46
N LEU A 18 6.65 5.80 4.79
CA LEU A 18 6.76 6.54 3.54
C LEU A 18 5.88 5.92 2.43
N ALA A 19 5.85 4.59 2.32
CA ALA A 19 4.97 3.88 1.40
C ALA A 19 3.49 4.18 1.67
N VAL A 20 3.06 4.13 2.93
CA VAL A 20 1.68 4.43 3.34
C VAL A 20 1.32 5.88 3.06
N ILE A 21 2.21 6.83 3.33
CA ILE A 21 2.00 8.25 3.01
C ILE A 21 1.85 8.45 1.50
N ASN A 22 2.78 7.91 0.70
CA ASN A 22 2.74 8.01 -0.76
C ASN A 22 1.45 7.39 -1.32
N GLY A 23 1.03 6.23 -0.83
CA GLY A 23 -0.21 5.60 -1.22
C GLY A 23 -1.44 6.43 -0.86
N SER A 24 -1.50 6.95 0.36
CA SER A 24 -2.62 7.77 0.83
C SER A 24 -2.74 9.08 0.02
N VAL A 25 -1.63 9.78 -0.21
CA VAL A 25 -1.61 11.00 -1.06
C VAL A 25 -1.96 10.64 -2.50
N GLY A 26 -1.51 9.49 -3.01
CA GLY A 26 -1.87 8.99 -4.33
C GLY A 26 -3.38 8.77 -4.49
N PHE A 27 -4.08 8.28 -3.46
CA PHE A 27 -5.55 8.17 -3.46
C PHE A 27 -6.24 9.53 -3.43
N VAL A 28 -5.72 10.50 -2.66
CA VAL A 28 -6.24 11.89 -2.69
C VAL A 28 -6.10 12.49 -4.09
N CYS A 29 -4.98 12.27 -4.76
CA CYS A 29 -4.80 12.69 -6.15
C CYS A 29 -5.79 11.99 -7.10
N ALA A 30 -6.08 10.70 -6.88
CA ALA A 30 -7.09 9.99 -7.66
C ALA A 30 -8.48 10.61 -7.51
N MET A 31 -8.88 10.94 -6.28
CA MET A 31 -10.12 11.68 -6.01
C MET A 31 -10.10 13.06 -6.69
N GLY A 32 -8.96 13.76 -6.65
CA GLY A 32 -8.76 15.03 -7.34
C GLY A 32 -9.04 14.93 -8.86
N VAL A 33 -8.53 13.91 -9.53
CA VAL A 33 -8.82 13.66 -10.95
C VAL A 33 -10.32 13.54 -11.20
N THR A 34 -11.01 12.77 -10.37
CA THR A 34 -12.48 12.58 -10.51
C THR A 34 -13.25 13.87 -10.25
N VAL A 35 -12.90 14.60 -9.19
CA VAL A 35 -13.56 15.85 -8.80
C VAL A 35 -13.36 16.93 -9.87
N PHE A 36 -12.11 17.17 -10.31
CA PHE A 36 -11.85 18.18 -11.35
C PHE A 36 -12.44 17.76 -12.70
N GLY A 37 -12.48 16.47 -13.01
CA GLY A 37 -13.18 15.95 -14.18
C GLY A 37 -14.69 16.26 -14.12
N ALA A 38 -15.34 15.99 -13.00
CA ALA A 38 -16.76 16.30 -12.79
C ALA A 38 -17.04 17.81 -12.86
N VAL A 39 -16.17 18.64 -12.27
CA VAL A 39 -16.24 20.10 -12.35
C VAL A 39 -16.12 20.58 -13.81
N GLY A 40 -15.24 19.98 -14.60
CA GLY A 40 -15.09 20.27 -16.02
C GLY A 40 -16.35 19.96 -16.82
N VAL A 41 -16.98 18.81 -16.55
CA VAL A 41 -18.26 18.42 -17.19
C VAL A 41 -19.39 19.36 -16.78
N ALA A 42 -19.54 19.66 -15.49
CA ALA A 42 -20.56 20.57 -15.00
C ALA A 42 -20.45 21.96 -15.66
N LYS A 43 -19.23 22.48 -15.78
CA LYS A 43 -18.99 23.75 -16.49
C LYS A 43 -19.33 23.68 -17.97
N ALA A 44 -19.08 22.55 -18.65
CA ALA A 44 -19.47 22.35 -20.05
C ALA A 44 -20.99 22.27 -20.24
N LEU A 45 -21.73 21.85 -19.22
CA LEU A 45 -23.20 21.82 -19.21
C LEU A 45 -23.84 23.17 -18.87
N GLY A 46 -23.04 24.23 -18.67
CA GLY A 46 -23.53 25.59 -18.47
C GLY A 46 -23.53 26.08 -17.03
N GLU A 47 -22.99 25.29 -16.07
CA GLU A 47 -22.87 25.74 -14.70
C GLU A 47 -21.83 26.87 -14.56
N THR A 48 -22.17 27.89 -13.77
CA THR A 48 -21.30 29.06 -13.52
C THR A 48 -20.20 28.75 -12.54
N ILE A 49 -19.10 28.18 -13.02
CA ILE A 49 -17.94 27.84 -12.23
C ILE A 49 -16.81 28.84 -12.45
N ALA A 50 -16.31 29.45 -11.38
CA ALA A 50 -15.27 30.49 -11.42
C ALA A 50 -13.93 30.01 -11.98
N LEU A 51 -13.60 28.71 -11.86
CA LEU A 51 -12.37 28.13 -12.40
C LEU A 51 -12.35 28.13 -13.92
N SER A 52 -11.26 28.61 -14.53
CA SER A 52 -11.10 28.52 -15.99
C SER A 52 -10.83 27.08 -16.44
N TYR A 53 -11.15 26.75 -17.69
CA TYR A 53 -10.88 25.42 -18.27
C TYR A 53 -9.38 25.06 -18.20
N GLY A 54 -8.46 26.04 -18.38
CA GLY A 54 -7.03 25.81 -18.28
C GLY A 54 -6.62 25.31 -16.88
N TRP A 55 -7.18 25.87 -15.82
CA TRP A 55 -6.95 25.40 -14.45
C TRP A 55 -7.53 24.03 -14.20
N ILE A 56 -8.74 23.74 -14.67
CA ILE A 56 -9.39 22.44 -14.49
C ILE A 56 -8.56 21.34 -15.16
N ILE A 57 -8.18 21.55 -16.41
CA ILE A 57 -7.35 20.59 -17.16
C ILE A 57 -5.96 20.44 -16.52
N GLY A 58 -5.31 21.56 -16.14
CA GLY A 58 -4.00 21.55 -15.51
C GLY A 58 -4.01 20.78 -14.18
N LEU A 59 -5.02 20.99 -13.33
CA LEU A 59 -5.16 20.29 -12.06
C LEU A 59 -5.46 18.79 -12.28
N THR A 60 -6.31 18.45 -13.25
CA THR A 60 -6.62 17.05 -13.57
C THR A 60 -5.36 16.30 -14.04
N ILE A 61 -4.62 16.88 -14.98
CA ILE A 61 -3.35 16.29 -15.47
C ILE A 61 -2.32 16.23 -14.36
N GLY A 62 -2.15 17.31 -13.58
CA GLY A 62 -1.22 17.36 -12.46
C GLY A 62 -1.51 16.28 -11.41
N CYS A 63 -2.76 16.12 -11.01
CA CYS A 63 -3.17 15.05 -10.11
C CYS A 63 -2.93 13.66 -10.73
N GLY A 64 -3.19 13.46 -12.01
CA GLY A 64 -2.96 12.19 -12.70
C GLY A 64 -1.48 11.81 -12.74
N VAL A 65 -0.60 12.74 -13.11
CA VAL A 65 0.84 12.52 -13.13
C VAL A 65 1.38 12.26 -11.72
N LEU A 66 0.98 13.09 -10.77
CA LEU A 66 1.41 12.94 -9.37
C LEU A 66 0.97 11.59 -8.78
N ARG A 67 -0.27 11.16 -9.06
CA ARG A 67 -0.76 9.82 -8.68
C ARG A 67 0.13 8.71 -9.22
N GLY A 68 0.51 8.79 -10.50
CA GLY A 68 1.39 7.79 -11.12
C GLY A 68 2.75 7.70 -10.44
N LEU A 69 3.38 8.83 -10.16
CA LEU A 69 4.66 8.92 -9.46
C LEU A 69 4.56 8.38 -8.02
N LEU A 70 3.55 8.81 -7.28
CA LEU A 70 3.33 8.36 -5.90
C LEU A 70 3.07 6.85 -5.82
N ARG A 71 2.29 6.31 -6.76
CA ARG A 71 2.05 4.87 -6.86
C ARG A 71 3.32 4.09 -7.17
N TYR A 72 4.18 4.62 -8.03
CA TYR A 72 5.49 4.03 -8.29
C TYR A 72 6.34 3.97 -7.01
N PHE A 73 6.47 5.08 -6.27
CA PHE A 73 7.25 5.13 -5.03
C PHE A 73 6.67 4.23 -3.93
N GLU A 74 5.35 4.15 -3.81
CA GLU A 74 4.67 3.23 -2.90
C GLU A 74 5.05 1.79 -3.21
N GLN A 75 4.89 1.35 -4.46
CA GLN A 75 5.21 -0.02 -4.88
C GLN A 75 6.70 -0.33 -4.75
N TYR A 76 7.55 0.60 -5.16
CA TYR A 76 9.00 0.45 -5.00
C TYR A 76 9.37 0.23 -3.53
N SER A 77 8.81 1.02 -2.61
CA SER A 77 9.08 0.91 -1.18
C SER A 77 8.59 -0.43 -0.61
N ASN A 78 7.40 -0.89 -1.01
CA ASN A 78 6.84 -2.16 -0.57
C ASN A 78 7.70 -3.35 -1.02
N HIS A 79 8.10 -3.39 -2.28
CA HIS A 79 8.98 -4.43 -2.80
C HIS A 79 10.39 -4.36 -2.18
N TYR A 80 10.93 -3.17 -1.97
CA TYR A 80 12.23 -3.01 -1.29
C TYR A 80 12.20 -3.62 0.12
N ILE A 81 11.15 -3.34 0.91
CA ILE A 81 10.98 -3.92 2.24
C ILE A 81 10.89 -5.45 2.16
N ALA A 82 10.05 -5.96 1.25
CA ALA A 82 9.85 -7.39 1.06
C ALA A 82 11.17 -8.11 0.73
N PHE A 83 11.91 -7.65 -0.28
CA PHE A 83 13.18 -8.27 -0.66
C PHE A 83 14.26 -8.15 0.41
N ARG A 84 14.31 -7.03 1.14
CA ARG A 84 15.25 -6.87 2.25
C ARG A 84 14.96 -7.83 3.39
N LEU A 85 13.67 -8.00 3.73
CA LEU A 85 13.22 -8.97 4.74
C LEU A 85 13.54 -10.40 4.32
N LEU A 86 13.26 -10.75 3.07
CA LEU A 86 13.62 -12.04 2.45
C LEU A 86 15.09 -12.37 2.60
N ALA A 87 15.98 -11.43 2.29
CA ALA A 87 17.42 -11.61 2.42
C ALA A 87 17.81 -11.94 3.87
N VAL A 88 17.29 -11.17 4.84
CA VAL A 88 17.57 -11.39 6.27
C VAL A 88 17.02 -12.73 6.78
N LEU A 89 15.81 -13.11 6.35
CA LEU A 89 15.22 -14.41 6.72
C LEU A 89 16.02 -15.56 6.13
N ARG A 90 16.39 -15.46 4.87
CA ARG A 90 17.23 -16.47 4.18
C ARG A 90 18.56 -16.68 4.90
N ASP A 91 19.27 -15.61 5.26
CA ASP A 91 20.53 -15.69 5.98
C ASP A 91 20.36 -16.35 7.35
N LYS A 92 19.31 -16.02 8.11
CA LYS A 92 19.01 -16.64 9.40
C LYS A 92 18.71 -18.13 9.27
N ILE A 93 17.89 -18.52 8.28
CA ILE A 93 17.52 -19.92 8.04
C ILE A 93 18.74 -20.73 7.61
N PHE A 94 19.55 -20.22 6.68
CA PHE A 94 20.78 -20.90 6.28
C PHE A 94 21.80 -20.99 7.43
N GLY A 95 21.89 -19.98 8.29
CA GLY A 95 22.69 -20.02 9.50
C GLY A 95 22.25 -21.14 10.45
N ALA A 96 20.95 -21.27 10.68
CA ALA A 96 20.38 -22.33 11.51
C ALA A 96 20.59 -23.73 10.89
N LEU A 97 20.37 -23.87 9.57
CA LEU A 97 20.61 -25.12 8.86
C LEU A 97 22.08 -25.56 8.93
N ARG A 98 23.01 -24.63 8.83
CA ARG A 98 24.47 -24.91 8.93
C ARG A 98 24.87 -25.48 10.28
N VAL A 99 24.22 -25.05 11.36
CA VAL A 99 24.48 -25.57 12.73
C VAL A 99 23.82 -26.94 12.92
N LEU A 100 22.69 -27.23 12.25
CA LEU A 100 21.95 -28.49 12.35
C LEU A 100 22.50 -29.59 11.43
N CYS A 101 23.33 -29.28 10.43
CA CYS A 101 24.07 -30.24 9.61
C CYS A 101 25.41 -30.61 10.32
N PRO A 102 25.86 -31.90 10.29
CA PRO A 102 25.32 -33.04 9.54
C PRO A 102 24.35 -33.94 10.32
N ALA A 103 24.25 -33.81 11.65
CA ALA A 103 23.69 -34.83 12.51
C ALA A 103 22.19 -35.09 12.41
N LYS A 104 21.38 -34.12 11.95
CA LYS A 104 19.92 -34.26 11.87
C LYS A 104 19.32 -34.27 10.45
N LEU A 105 20.11 -33.97 9.44
CA LEU A 105 19.63 -33.87 8.03
C LEU A 105 19.98 -35.10 7.15
N GLU A 106 20.65 -36.09 7.71
CA GLU A 106 21.14 -37.24 6.91
C GLU A 106 20.06 -38.20 6.45
N SER A 107 18.88 -38.20 7.06
CA SER A 107 17.95 -39.31 6.89
C SER A 107 16.78 -39.07 5.93
N LYS A 108 16.39 -37.84 5.59
CA LYS A 108 15.28 -37.62 4.64
C LYS A 108 15.26 -36.20 4.02
N GLN A 109 15.32 -36.19 2.66
CA GLN A 109 14.72 -35.17 1.81
C GLN A 109 15.27 -33.72 1.95
N LYS A 110 16.56 -33.53 1.77
CA LYS A 110 17.18 -32.18 1.68
C LYS A 110 16.44 -31.25 0.71
N GLY A 111 15.97 -31.78 -0.44
CA GLY A 111 15.22 -31.02 -1.44
C GLY A 111 13.84 -30.56 -0.96
N SER A 112 13.14 -31.41 -0.20
CA SER A 112 11.80 -31.05 0.33
C SER A 112 11.85 -29.93 1.39
N ILE A 113 12.86 -29.95 2.26
CA ILE A 113 13.06 -28.91 3.27
C ILE A 113 13.38 -27.55 2.60
N ILE A 114 14.27 -27.56 1.62
CA ILE A 114 14.62 -26.34 0.86
C ILE A 114 13.43 -25.80 0.10
N ALA A 115 12.64 -26.64 -0.56
CA ALA A 115 11.44 -26.26 -1.27
C ALA A 115 10.39 -25.65 -0.33
N MET A 116 10.14 -26.27 0.85
CA MET A 116 9.22 -25.75 1.85
C MET A 116 9.67 -24.38 2.37
N ILE A 117 10.93 -24.23 2.74
CA ILE A 117 11.49 -22.96 3.21
C ILE A 117 11.36 -21.88 2.14
N THR A 118 11.62 -22.20 0.87
CA THR A 118 11.50 -21.24 -0.23
C THR A 118 10.07 -20.78 -0.41
N SER A 119 9.10 -21.71 -0.40
CA SER A 119 7.68 -21.41 -0.51
C SER A 119 7.15 -20.55 0.64
N ASP A 120 7.56 -20.87 1.89
CA ASP A 120 7.16 -20.09 3.07
C ASP A 120 7.72 -18.66 3.03
N ILE A 121 8.95 -18.51 2.54
CA ILE A 121 9.60 -17.21 2.35
C ILE A 121 8.85 -16.38 1.29
N GLU A 122 8.48 -16.96 0.15
CA GLU A 122 7.71 -16.30 -0.91
C GLU A 122 6.32 -15.86 -0.41
N THR A 123 5.68 -16.68 0.40
CA THR A 123 4.39 -16.32 1.05
C THR A 123 4.53 -15.09 1.96
N LEU A 124 5.64 -14.99 2.70
CA LEU A 124 5.92 -13.81 3.52
C LEU A 124 6.17 -12.56 2.66
N GLU A 125 6.81 -12.68 1.51
CA GLU A 125 6.99 -11.56 0.56
C GLU A 125 5.64 -10.98 0.16
N VAL A 126 4.73 -11.85 -0.33
CA VAL A 126 3.38 -11.43 -0.74
C VAL A 126 2.65 -10.74 0.41
N PHE A 127 2.74 -11.29 1.63
CA PHE A 127 2.12 -10.70 2.81
C PHE A 127 2.63 -9.29 3.10
N TYR A 128 3.95 -9.08 3.10
CA TYR A 128 4.52 -7.76 3.39
C TYR A 128 4.31 -6.75 2.27
N ALA A 129 4.49 -7.15 1.01
CA ALA A 129 4.37 -6.25 -0.13
C ALA A 129 2.92 -5.88 -0.46
N HIS A 130 1.98 -6.84 -0.28
CA HIS A 130 0.63 -6.70 -0.82
C HIS A 130 -0.50 -6.71 0.23
N THR A 131 -0.19 -6.84 1.52
CA THR A 131 -1.22 -6.89 2.57
C THR A 131 -1.11 -5.73 3.54
N ILE A 132 0.06 -5.49 4.13
CA ILE A 132 0.19 -4.53 5.24
C ILE A 132 -0.04 -3.09 4.75
N SER A 133 0.70 -2.63 3.72
CA SER A 133 0.57 -1.27 3.20
C SER A 133 -0.82 -0.97 2.66
N PRO A 134 -1.44 -1.81 1.80
CA PRO A 134 -2.79 -1.56 1.32
C PRO A 134 -3.85 -1.49 2.43
N ILE A 135 -3.76 -2.33 3.46
CA ILE A 135 -4.68 -2.26 4.60
C ILE A 135 -4.53 -0.93 5.35
N CYS A 136 -3.29 -0.51 5.66
CA CYS A 136 -3.04 0.77 6.31
C CYS A 136 -3.57 1.95 5.48
N ILE A 137 -3.33 1.94 4.18
CA ILE A 137 -3.80 2.97 3.24
C ILE A 137 -5.33 2.97 3.21
N ALA A 138 -5.97 1.79 3.08
CA ALA A 138 -7.42 1.67 3.06
C ALA A 138 -8.06 2.25 4.33
N VAL A 139 -7.54 1.92 5.51
CA VAL A 139 -8.04 2.45 6.79
C VAL A 139 -7.86 3.96 6.86
N LEU A 140 -6.69 4.49 6.51
CA LEU A 140 -6.42 5.94 6.55
C LEU A 140 -7.31 6.70 5.58
N VAL A 141 -7.40 6.26 4.32
CA VAL A 141 -8.18 6.94 3.30
C VAL A 141 -9.67 6.85 3.59
N SER A 142 -10.18 5.67 3.97
CA SER A 142 -11.60 5.52 4.34
C SER A 142 -11.99 6.40 5.52
N THR A 143 -11.14 6.46 6.54
CA THR A 143 -11.36 7.33 7.70
C THR A 143 -11.35 8.81 7.30
N ALA A 144 -10.38 9.23 6.49
CA ALA A 144 -10.28 10.60 6.03
C ALA A 144 -11.51 11.01 5.20
N VAL A 145 -11.97 10.16 4.28
CA VAL A 145 -13.16 10.41 3.46
C VAL A 145 -14.43 10.44 4.33
N PHE A 146 -14.56 9.50 5.28
CA PHE A 146 -15.67 9.47 6.21
C PHE A 146 -15.79 10.78 7.00
N LEU A 147 -14.68 11.24 7.58
CA LEU A 147 -14.65 12.48 8.34
C LEU A 147 -14.95 13.70 7.44
N PHE A 148 -14.32 13.75 6.25
CA PHE A 148 -14.53 14.85 5.33
C PHE A 148 -16.00 14.97 4.89
N VAL A 149 -16.62 13.86 4.49
CA VAL A 149 -18.03 13.85 4.07
C VAL A 149 -18.95 14.18 5.25
N GLY A 150 -18.65 13.66 6.45
CA GLY A 150 -19.42 13.92 7.65
C GLY A 150 -19.44 15.39 8.05
N PHE A 151 -18.29 16.07 7.98
CA PHE A 151 -18.18 17.49 8.31
C PHE A 151 -18.69 18.44 7.23
N VAL A 152 -18.49 18.09 5.96
CA VAL A 152 -18.84 18.97 4.83
C VAL A 152 -20.30 18.81 4.41
N SER A 153 -20.87 17.62 4.51
CA SER A 153 -22.20 17.32 3.99
C SER A 153 -23.14 16.80 5.09
N SER A 154 -23.09 15.51 5.39
CA SER A 154 -23.98 14.86 6.35
C SER A 154 -23.37 13.55 6.84
N TRP A 155 -23.57 13.24 8.13
CA TRP A 155 -23.13 11.98 8.74
C TRP A 155 -23.83 10.75 8.12
N TYR A 156 -25.08 10.92 7.63
CA TYR A 156 -25.77 9.85 6.91
C TYR A 156 -25.08 9.51 5.59
N LEU A 157 -24.67 10.52 4.81
CA LEU A 157 -23.92 10.30 3.57
C LEU A 157 -22.53 9.73 3.84
N ALA A 158 -21.89 10.13 4.94
CA ALA A 158 -20.61 9.56 5.37
C ALA A 158 -20.74 8.06 5.67
N LEU A 159 -21.81 7.63 6.35
CA LEU A 159 -22.08 6.21 6.61
C LEU A 159 -22.33 5.41 5.32
N VAL A 160 -23.07 5.96 4.38
CA VAL A 160 -23.29 5.32 3.07
C VAL A 160 -21.97 5.18 2.29
N ALA A 161 -21.14 6.24 2.29
CA ALA A 161 -19.83 6.20 1.67
C ALA A 161 -18.92 5.14 2.34
N LEU A 162 -18.91 5.06 3.66
CA LEU A 162 -18.14 4.05 4.41
C LEU A 162 -18.62 2.63 4.08
N ALA A 163 -19.95 2.40 4.00
CA ALA A 163 -20.48 1.11 3.60
C ALA A 163 -20.02 0.69 2.21
N GLY A 164 -19.93 1.63 1.25
CA GLY A 164 -19.39 1.38 -0.09
C GLY A 164 -17.89 1.07 -0.12
N PHE A 165 -17.12 1.46 0.90
CA PHE A 165 -15.70 1.06 1.02
C PHE A 165 -15.51 -0.35 1.61
N LEU A 166 -16.52 -0.90 2.29
CA LEU A 166 -16.47 -2.20 2.96
C LEU A 166 -16.99 -3.36 2.09
N THR A 167 -17.63 -3.05 0.96
CA THR A 167 -18.13 -4.02 -0.03
C THR A 167 -17.16 -4.20 -1.19
#